data_35f2491c031d889398fa779aba7ef4be
#
_entry.id   35f2491c031d889398fa779aba7ef4be
#
_cell.length_a   1.000
_cell.length_b   1.000
_cell.length_c   1.000
_cell.angle_alpha   90.00
_cell.angle_beta   90.00
_cell.angle_gamma   90.00
#
_symmetry.space_group_name_H-M   'P 1'
#
loop_
_entity.id
_entity.type
_entity.pdbx_description
1 polymer ?
#
loop_
_entity_poly.entity_id
_entity_poly.type
_entity_poly.pdbx_seq_one_letter_code
_entity_poly.pdbx_strand_id
1 'polypeptide(L)'
;MKDNKNHILQRIKTHVETLRTTKHINRISDFPEAGDDDKISLRNSKYQLFPVEEAQDLKDNYLSIWRKGGNIRGNRQFELLAPIARRGGNTESVAEENAVKRREAWAARHLKDYQLAGVVAQVKWLVVGSRGLDHMRAVIREAKDKLNKQ
;
A
#
# COMPACT_ATOMS: atom_id res chain seq x y z
N MET A 1 -22.66 1.44 4.28
CA MET A 1 -22.86 1.19 5.00
C MET A 1 -22.96 1.10 5.64
N LYS A 2 -22.55 1.23 4.90
CA LYS A 2 -22.61 1.09 5.42
C LYS A 2 -22.29 1.22 5.98
N ASP A 3 -22.18 1.13 5.40
CA ASP A 3 -22.22 1.18 5.99
C ASP A 3 -21.82 1.39 6.22
N ASN A 4 -21.70 1.52 5.43
CA ASN A 4 -21.76 1.66 5.79
C ASN A 4 -21.47 2.06 5.97
N LYS A 5 -21.18 2.28 5.45
CA LYS A 5 -21.40 2.52 5.56
C LYS A 5 -21.06 2.96 5.82
N ASN A 6 -20.93 3.12 5.00
CA ASN A 6 -21.13 3.41 5.28
C ASN A 6 -20.68 3.85 5.25
N HIS A 7 -20.36 3.99 4.41
CA HIS A 7 -20.57 4.16 4.54
C HIS A 7 -20.36 4.32 4.59
N ILE A 8 -19.95 4.25 4.36
CA ILE A 8 -20.48 4.15 4.46
C ILE A 8 -20.43 4.53 4.55
N LEU A 9 -20.15 4.69 4.04
CA LEU A 9 -20.67 4.70 4.24
C LEU A 9 -20.23 5.28 4.37
N GLN A 10 -19.85 5.48 3.84
CA GLN A 10 -19.98 5.68 4.08
C GLN A 10 -19.61 5.90 4.08
N ARG A 11 -19.13 6.02 3.44
CA ARG A 11 -19.39 5.87 3.61
C ARG A 11 -19.58 6.00 3.43
N ILE A 12 -19.74 6.20 2.97
CA ILE A 12 -20.57 5.92 2.98
C ILE A 12 -20.42 6.40 2.73
N LYS A 13 -20.01 6.47 2.12
CA LYS A 13 -20.38 6.53 2.14
C LYS A 13 -20.12 6.81 1.99
N THR A 14 -19.93 7.02 1.40
CA THR A 14 -20.25 6.93 1.64
C THR A 14 -20.19 7.01 1.47
N HIS A 15 -20.29 7.00 0.79
CA HIS A 15 -20.93 6.70 1.05
C HIS A 15 -20.95 6.72 1.01
N VAL A 16 -20.88 6.89 0.57
CA VAL A 16 -21.55 6.61 0.92
C VAL A 16 -21.56 6.92 0.70
N GLU A 17 -21.13 7.02 0.25
CA GLU A 17 -21.62 6.95 0.50
C GLU A 17 -21.58 6.98 0.30
N THR A 18 -21.35 7.36 -0.37
CA THR A 18 -21.77 6.98 -0.11
C THR A 18 -21.95 7.03 -0.20
N LEU A 19 -21.90 7.25 -0.75
CA LEU A 19 -22.53 6.89 -0.37
C LEU A 19 -22.60 7.15 -0.28
N ARG A 20 -22.38 7.47 -0.68
CA ARG A 20 -22.84 7.37 -0.24
C ARG A 20 -22.97 7.34 -0.35
N THR A 21 -22.68 7.65 -0.84
CA THR A 21 -23.15 7.27 -0.57
C THR A 21 -23.49 7.29 -0.89
N THR A 22 -23.50 7.31 -1.45
CA THR A 22 -24.07 6.89 -1.30
C THR A 22 -24.58 6.91 -1.49
N LYS A 23 -24.85 6.54 -2.03
CA LYS A 23 -25.54 6.15 -1.89
C LYS A 23 -26.16 5.81 -1.78
N HIS A 24 -26.41 5.43 -2.15
CA HIS A 24 -27.06 4.67 -1.78
C HIS A 24 -27.45 4.10 -2.08
N ILE A 25 -27.30 3.62 -2.15
CA ILE A 25 -27.51 2.76 -2.07
C ILE A 25 -28.15 2.38 -1.85
N ASN A 26 -28.73 2.10 -2.47
CA ASN A 26 -28.94 1.36 -2.16
C ASN A 26 -28.80 0.10 -1.97
N ARG A 27 -28.99 -0.58 -2.92
CA ARG A 27 -28.73 -1.82 -2.81
C ARG A 27 -27.55 -2.15 -3.51
N ILE A 28 -26.69 -2.93 -2.93
CA ILE A 28 -25.31 -3.07 -3.37
C ILE A 28 -25.24 -3.91 -4.63
N SER A 29 -26.11 -4.89 -4.77
CA SER A 29 -26.12 -5.74 -5.95
C SER A 29 -26.39 -4.97 -7.22
N ASP A 30 -27.06 -3.83 -7.10
CA ASP A 30 -27.31 -2.97 -8.26
C ASP A 30 -26.14 -2.06 -8.58
N PHE A 31 -25.14 -2.06 -7.73
CA PHE A 31 -23.96 -1.19 -7.87
C PHE A 31 -22.69 -2.00 -7.64
N PRO A 32 -22.39 -2.98 -8.51
CA PRO A 32 -21.20 -3.80 -8.26
C PRO A 32 -19.91 -2.99 -8.24
N GLU A 33 -19.82 -1.95 -9.05
CA GLU A 33 -18.64 -1.09 -9.02
C GLU A 33 -18.56 -0.27 -7.75
N ALA A 34 -19.70 0.17 -7.22
CA ALA A 34 -19.72 0.88 -5.95
C ALA A 34 -19.19 -0.01 -4.83
N GLY A 35 -19.58 -1.30 -4.84
CA GLY A 35 -19.06 -2.25 -3.88
C GLY A 35 -17.55 -2.40 -3.99
N ASP A 36 -17.02 -2.41 -5.22
CA ASP A 36 -15.57 -2.49 -5.43
C ASP A 36 -14.89 -1.24 -4.94
N ASP A 37 -15.49 -0.07 -5.15
CA ASP A 37 -14.90 1.19 -4.69
C ASP A 37 -14.83 1.27 -3.17
N ASP A 38 -15.74 0.60 -2.47
CA ASP A 38 -15.75 0.58 -1.01
C ASP A 38 -14.85 -0.51 -0.43
N LYS A 39 -14.30 -1.37 -1.28
CA LYS A 39 -13.46 -2.45 -0.83
C LYS A 39 -12.14 -1.97 -0.29
N ILE A 40 -11.69 -2.60 0.79
CA ILE A 40 -10.34 -2.38 1.29
C ILE A 40 -9.39 -3.14 0.38
N SER A 41 -8.62 -2.39 -0.40
CA SER A 41 -7.70 -2.98 -1.37
C SER A 41 -6.56 -2.00 -1.63
N LEU A 42 -5.46 -2.51 -2.20
CA LEU A 42 -4.38 -1.62 -2.63
C LEU A 42 -4.81 -0.74 -3.78
N ARG A 43 -5.71 -1.25 -4.62
CA ARG A 43 -6.20 -0.50 -5.77
C ARG A 43 -6.95 0.76 -5.37
N ASN A 44 -7.63 0.72 -4.23
CA ASN A 44 -8.43 1.85 -3.74
C ASN A 44 -7.69 2.75 -2.76
N SER A 45 -6.39 2.49 -2.55
CA SER A 45 -5.58 3.29 -1.65
C SER A 45 -5.26 4.66 -2.27
N LYS A 46 -5.23 5.69 -1.44
CA LYS A 46 -4.76 7.00 -1.88
C LYS A 46 -3.23 7.11 -1.93
N TYR A 47 -2.52 6.12 -1.40
CA TYR A 47 -1.06 6.11 -1.42
C TYR A 47 -0.56 5.27 -2.58
N GLN A 48 0.27 5.87 -3.42
CA GLN A 48 0.77 5.23 -4.62
C GLN A 48 1.51 3.94 -4.28
N LEU A 49 1.27 2.90 -5.06
CA LEU A 49 1.89 1.60 -4.89
C LEU A 49 3.31 1.62 -5.46
N PHE A 50 4.30 1.22 -4.64
CA PHE A 50 5.64 0.98 -5.14
C PHE A 50 5.64 -0.33 -5.93
N PRO A 51 6.32 -0.39 -7.09
CA PRO A 51 6.30 -1.60 -7.93
C PRO A 51 6.80 -2.83 -7.16
N VAL A 52 5.96 -3.85 -7.10
CA VAL A 52 6.22 -5.01 -6.24
C VAL A 52 7.46 -5.77 -6.70
N GLU A 53 7.70 -5.87 -8.01
CA GLU A 53 8.85 -6.64 -8.48
C GLU A 53 10.17 -5.91 -8.23
N GLU A 54 10.17 -4.60 -8.19
CA GLU A 54 11.37 -3.86 -7.78
C GLU A 54 11.66 -4.07 -6.29
N ALA A 55 10.60 -4.13 -5.47
CA ALA A 55 10.76 -4.44 -4.06
C ALA A 55 11.29 -5.85 -3.87
N GLN A 56 10.76 -6.81 -4.62
CA GLN A 56 11.21 -8.20 -4.55
C GLN A 56 12.67 -8.34 -4.96
N ASP A 57 13.07 -7.63 -6.01
CA ASP A 57 14.46 -7.63 -6.45
C ASP A 57 15.39 -7.10 -5.37
N LEU A 58 14.99 -6.03 -4.70
CA LEU A 58 15.80 -5.46 -3.62
C LEU A 58 15.97 -6.49 -2.50
N LYS A 59 14.89 -7.15 -2.13
CA LYS A 59 14.91 -8.16 -1.07
C LYS A 59 15.80 -9.35 -1.46
N ASP A 60 15.65 -9.84 -2.69
CA ASP A 60 16.32 -11.07 -3.13
C ASP A 60 17.79 -10.87 -3.45
N ASN A 61 18.14 -9.73 -4.05
CA ASN A 61 19.47 -9.54 -4.61
C ASN A 61 20.30 -8.50 -3.87
N TYR A 62 19.69 -7.72 -2.99
CA TYR A 62 20.37 -6.64 -2.27
C TYR A 62 19.96 -6.67 -0.80
N LEU A 63 20.12 -7.83 -0.17
CA LEU A 63 19.63 -8.04 1.18
C LEU A 63 20.23 -7.07 2.20
N SER A 64 21.51 -6.66 2.01
CA SER A 64 22.14 -5.72 2.93
C SER A 64 21.45 -4.36 2.89
N ILE A 65 20.96 -3.94 1.71
CA ILE A 65 20.20 -2.70 1.59
C ILE A 65 18.82 -2.90 2.21
N TRP A 66 18.16 -4.01 1.88
CA TRP A 66 16.84 -4.34 2.40
C TRP A 66 16.82 -4.28 3.94
N ARG A 67 17.88 -4.78 4.56
CA ARG A 67 17.97 -4.80 6.02
C ARG A 67 18.15 -3.42 6.66
N LYS A 68 18.47 -2.40 5.88
CA LYS A 68 18.62 -1.05 6.43
C LYS A 68 17.30 -0.36 6.70
N GLY A 69 16.21 -0.87 6.15
CA GLY A 69 14.91 -0.21 6.25
C GLY A 69 13.95 -0.89 7.21
N GLY A 70 13.60 -0.20 8.28
CA GLY A 70 12.56 -0.68 9.19
C GLY A 70 13.00 -1.85 10.05
N ASN A 71 12.01 -2.61 10.46
CA ASN A 71 12.22 -3.72 11.38
C ASN A 71 11.49 -4.96 10.83
N ILE A 72 11.42 -5.99 11.67
CA ILE A 72 10.79 -7.25 11.27
C ILE A 72 9.32 -7.08 10.87
N ARG A 73 8.64 -6.08 11.44
CA ARG A 73 7.24 -5.83 11.05
C ARG A 73 7.13 -5.44 9.58
N GLY A 74 8.05 -4.61 9.09
CA GLY A 74 8.06 -4.27 7.66
C GLY A 74 8.25 -5.48 6.77
N ASN A 75 9.14 -6.40 7.16
CA ASN A 75 9.35 -7.63 6.40
C ASN A 75 8.06 -8.46 6.32
N ARG A 76 7.36 -8.58 7.43
CA ARG A 76 6.09 -9.32 7.45
C ARG A 76 5.03 -8.64 6.60
N GLN A 77 4.96 -7.32 6.65
CA GLN A 77 3.98 -6.59 5.86
C GLN A 77 4.24 -6.77 4.38
N PHE A 78 5.52 -6.74 3.96
CA PHE A 78 5.84 -7.00 2.57
C PHE A 78 5.32 -8.36 2.11
N GLU A 79 5.50 -9.40 2.94
CA GLU A 79 5.06 -10.74 2.57
C GLU A 79 3.54 -10.84 2.44
N LEU A 80 2.80 -10.05 3.21
CA LEU A 80 1.34 -10.01 3.10
C LEU A 80 0.87 -9.16 1.92
N LEU A 81 1.56 -8.05 1.68
CA LEU A 81 1.13 -7.08 0.66
C LEU A 81 1.52 -7.49 -0.76
N ALA A 82 2.65 -8.18 -0.93
CA ALA A 82 3.13 -8.53 -2.25
C ALA A 82 2.14 -9.37 -3.05
N PRO A 83 1.54 -10.44 -2.48
CA PRO A 83 0.54 -11.20 -3.23
C PRO A 83 -0.67 -10.36 -3.63
N ILE A 84 -1.09 -9.43 -2.76
CA ILE A 84 -2.20 -8.54 -3.07
C ILE A 84 -1.86 -7.68 -4.29
N ALA A 85 -0.66 -7.09 -4.28
CA ALA A 85 -0.21 -6.25 -5.39
C ALA A 85 -0.13 -7.04 -6.69
N ARG A 86 0.34 -8.29 -6.62
CA ARG A 86 0.52 -9.12 -7.82
C ARG A 86 -0.80 -9.52 -8.47
N ARG A 87 -1.89 -9.53 -7.70
CA ARG A 87 -3.20 -9.86 -8.28
C ARG A 87 -4.03 -8.62 -8.59
N GLY A 88 -3.37 -7.47 -8.74
CA GLY A 88 -4.04 -6.23 -9.13
C GLY A 88 -4.58 -5.41 -7.97
N GLY A 89 -4.19 -5.74 -6.74
CA GLY A 89 -4.55 -4.94 -5.57
C GLY A 89 -5.75 -5.45 -4.79
N ASN A 90 -6.42 -6.49 -5.26
CA ASN A 90 -7.61 -7.02 -4.58
C ASN A 90 -7.24 -7.87 -3.38
N THR A 91 -7.96 -7.67 -2.28
CA THR A 91 -7.80 -8.49 -1.08
C THR A 91 -8.75 -9.69 -1.13
N GLU A 92 -8.31 -10.81 -0.55
CA GLU A 92 -9.07 -12.06 -0.56
C GLU A 92 -9.36 -12.61 0.83
N SER A 93 -8.93 -11.90 1.87
CA SER A 93 -9.13 -12.38 3.24
C SER A 93 -9.13 -11.20 4.19
N VAL A 94 -9.63 -11.44 5.39
CA VAL A 94 -9.59 -10.43 6.46
C VAL A 94 -8.13 -10.09 6.81
N ALA A 95 -7.26 -11.09 6.81
CA ALA A 95 -5.84 -10.85 7.09
C ALA A 95 -5.23 -9.88 6.07
N GLU A 96 -5.58 -10.04 4.79
CA GLU A 96 -5.09 -9.14 3.76
C GLU A 96 -5.68 -7.74 3.88
N GLU A 97 -6.98 -7.65 4.18
CA GLU A 97 -7.59 -6.35 4.43
C GLU A 97 -6.92 -5.62 5.58
N ASN A 98 -6.61 -6.34 6.65
CA ASN A 98 -5.92 -5.77 7.80
C ASN A 98 -4.51 -5.32 7.43
N ALA A 99 -3.82 -6.06 6.57
CA ALA A 99 -2.50 -5.64 6.09
C ALA A 99 -2.58 -4.33 5.31
N VAL A 100 -3.59 -4.17 4.47
CA VAL A 100 -3.81 -2.92 3.75
C VAL A 100 -4.12 -1.78 4.70
N LYS A 101 -4.94 -2.02 5.72
CA LYS A 101 -5.25 -1.00 6.72
C LYS A 101 -3.99 -0.56 7.47
N ARG A 102 -3.13 -1.50 7.84
CA ARG A 102 -1.87 -1.17 8.51
C ARG A 102 -0.95 -0.36 7.60
N ARG A 103 -0.93 -0.69 6.30
CA ARG A 103 -0.16 0.07 5.32
C ARG A 103 -0.63 1.52 5.25
N GLU A 104 -1.95 1.75 5.21
CA GLU A 104 -2.51 3.09 5.20
C GLU A 104 -2.11 3.87 6.45
N ALA A 105 -2.21 3.25 7.62
CA ALA A 105 -1.84 3.91 8.87
C ALA A 105 -0.35 4.21 8.93
N TRP A 106 0.49 3.29 8.47
CA TRP A 106 1.93 3.50 8.43
C TRP A 106 2.29 4.63 7.47
N ALA A 107 1.70 4.62 6.28
CA ALA A 107 1.97 5.62 5.26
C ALA A 107 1.62 7.02 5.74
N ALA A 108 0.54 7.15 6.49
CA ALA A 108 0.13 8.46 7.00
C ALA A 108 1.22 9.13 7.85
N ARG A 109 2.19 8.39 8.37
CA ARG A 109 3.22 8.91 9.27
C ARG A 109 4.62 8.92 8.70
N HIS A 110 4.89 8.20 7.59
CA HIS A 110 6.28 7.92 7.21
C HIS A 110 6.66 8.30 5.78
N LEU A 111 5.82 9.04 5.06
CA LEU A 111 6.11 9.35 3.66
C LEU A 111 7.15 10.45 3.46
N LYS A 112 7.52 11.16 4.52
CA LYS A 112 8.49 12.25 4.42
C LYS A 112 9.90 11.85 4.86
N ASP A 113 10.14 10.56 4.98
CA ASP A 113 11.49 10.06 5.28
C ASP A 113 12.19 9.80 3.95
N TYR A 114 13.18 10.64 3.63
CA TYR A 114 13.79 10.67 2.30
C TYR A 114 15.15 10.01 2.23
N GLN A 115 15.70 9.57 3.36
CA GLN A 115 17.01 8.92 3.39
C GLN A 115 16.86 7.42 3.15
N LEU A 116 17.97 6.75 2.92
CA LEU A 116 17.96 5.34 2.51
C LEU A 116 17.14 4.46 3.42
N ALA A 117 17.34 4.54 4.73
CA ALA A 117 16.59 3.66 5.64
C ALA A 117 15.09 3.87 5.53
N GLY A 118 14.66 5.14 5.46
CA GLY A 118 13.25 5.46 5.33
C GLY A 118 12.68 5.04 3.98
N VAL A 119 13.45 5.25 2.92
CA VAL A 119 13.03 4.83 1.57
C VAL A 119 12.87 3.31 1.51
N VAL A 120 13.82 2.56 2.07
CA VAL A 120 13.71 1.10 2.08
C VAL A 120 12.51 0.64 2.91
N ALA A 121 12.24 1.30 4.04
CA ALA A 121 11.04 0.99 4.82
C ALA A 121 9.78 1.21 3.99
N GLN A 122 9.72 2.31 3.23
CA GLN A 122 8.59 2.57 2.33
C GLN A 122 8.45 1.46 1.28
N VAL A 123 9.56 0.98 0.74
CA VAL A 123 9.54 -0.14 -0.21
C VAL A 123 8.90 -1.38 0.42
N LYS A 124 9.25 -1.70 1.66
CA LYS A 124 8.69 -2.87 2.35
C LYS A 124 7.19 -2.77 2.53
N TRP A 125 6.69 -1.56 2.72
CA TRP A 125 5.26 -1.31 2.85
C TRP A 125 4.59 -1.06 1.50
N LEU A 126 5.34 -1.15 0.41
CA LEU A 126 4.86 -0.95 -0.97
C LEU A 126 4.17 0.41 -1.13
N VAL A 127 4.75 1.46 -0.55
CA VAL A 127 4.25 2.82 -0.75
C VAL A 127 5.34 3.70 -1.36
N VAL A 128 4.89 4.67 -2.15
CA VAL A 128 5.79 5.67 -2.73
C VAL A 128 5.80 6.86 -1.79
N GLY A 129 7.01 7.28 -1.38
CA GLY A 129 7.18 8.43 -0.50
C GLY A 129 6.78 9.74 -1.16
N SER A 130 6.69 10.81 -0.37
CA SER A 130 6.16 12.08 -0.86
C SER A 130 7.02 12.75 -1.91
N ARG A 131 8.30 12.39 -2.03
CA ARG A 131 9.16 12.89 -3.10
C ARG A 131 9.02 12.12 -4.42
N GLY A 132 8.26 11.03 -4.42
CA GLY A 132 7.93 10.31 -5.64
C GLY A 132 8.82 9.12 -5.92
N LEU A 133 8.39 8.34 -6.91
CA LEU A 133 9.03 7.08 -7.26
C LEU A 133 10.45 7.28 -7.78
N ASP A 134 10.67 8.32 -8.60
CA ASP A 134 11.99 8.56 -9.16
C ASP A 134 13.02 8.89 -8.09
N HIS A 135 12.63 9.65 -7.06
CA HIS A 135 13.51 9.92 -5.93
C HIS A 135 13.88 8.63 -5.21
N MET A 136 12.90 7.76 -4.95
CA MET A 136 13.16 6.49 -4.29
C MET A 136 14.12 5.63 -5.11
N ARG A 137 13.89 5.56 -6.41
CA ARG A 137 14.77 4.81 -7.30
C ARG A 137 16.18 5.36 -7.31
N ALA A 138 16.34 6.69 -7.27
CA ALA A 138 17.66 7.30 -7.24
C ALA A 138 18.41 6.96 -5.95
N VAL A 139 17.73 7.03 -4.80
CA VAL A 139 18.33 6.69 -3.50
C VAL A 139 18.78 5.22 -3.49
N ILE A 140 17.92 4.33 -3.99
CA ILE A 140 18.24 2.90 -4.02
C ILE A 140 19.39 2.63 -4.99
N ARG A 141 19.39 3.28 -6.16
CA ARG A 141 20.46 3.10 -7.15
C ARG A 141 21.80 3.52 -6.57
N GLU A 142 21.83 4.65 -5.86
CA GLU A 142 23.06 5.11 -5.23
C GLU A 142 23.58 4.08 -4.23
N ALA A 143 22.67 3.48 -3.44
CA ALA A 143 23.08 2.44 -2.49
C ALA A 143 23.62 1.21 -3.19
N LYS A 144 22.98 0.79 -4.30
CA LYS A 144 23.46 -0.34 -5.10
C LYS A 144 24.84 -0.05 -5.69
N ASP A 145 25.02 1.15 -6.19
CA ASP A 145 26.32 1.55 -6.77
C ASP A 145 27.44 1.49 -5.74
N LYS A 146 27.17 1.92 -4.52
CA LYS A 146 28.15 1.85 -3.44
C LYS A 146 28.51 0.41 -3.10
N LEU A 147 27.55 -0.49 -3.11
CA LEU A 147 27.82 -1.91 -2.88
C LEU A 147 28.71 -2.48 -3.98
N ASN A 148 28.44 -2.12 -5.22
CA ASN A 148 29.17 -2.67 -6.36
C ASN A 148 30.60 -2.16 -6.43
N LYS A 149 30.94 -1.10 -5.72
CA LYS A 149 32.31 -0.56 -5.67
C LYS A 149 33.15 -1.19 -4.57
N GLN A 150 32.56 -2.01 -3.72
CA GLN A 150 33.28 -2.72 -2.67
C GLN A 150 33.90 -4.06 -3.19
#